data_6fddfe51a22548fdc710db2166aaebfa
#
_entry.id   6fddfe51a22548fdc710db2166aaebfa
#
_cell.length_a   1.000
_cell.length_b   1.000
_cell.length_c   1.000
_cell.angle_alpha   90.00
_cell.angle_beta   90.00
_cell.angle_gamma   90.00
#
_symmetry.space_group_name_H-M   'P 1'
#
loop_
_entity.id
_entity.type
_entity.pdbx_description
1 polymer ?
#
loop_
_entity_poly.entity_id
_entity_poly.type
_entity_poly.pdbx_seq_one_letter_code
_entity_poly.pdbx_strand_id
1 'polypeptide(L)'
;EVRYSFYWNRQLFKQLASYSGWNLFGSLSGVAKGQGLNILINIFFGPSVNAARGIAYQVNGVIQSFFSNFYTAVRPQITKYYAQGNKEDMFKLIFNSSKMAFFLILFISLPLVIETPFIIQLWLGQMPEYVVPFVRLVIVITAIDSMSTPLMTAIHATGNNRLYQFSVGLIM
;
A
#
# COMPACT_ATOMS: atom_id res chain seq x y z
N GLU A 1 11.50 -8.21 -35.56
CA GLU A 1 10.13 -8.75 -35.54
C GLU A 1 10.02 -9.78 -34.43
N VAL A 2 9.15 -9.53 -33.44
CA VAL A 2 8.85 -10.50 -32.38
C VAL A 2 7.80 -11.48 -32.93
N ARG A 3 8.20 -12.72 -33.16
CA ARG A 3 7.24 -13.79 -33.55
C ARG A 3 6.65 -14.41 -32.30
N TYR A 4 5.36 -14.33 -32.16
CA TYR A 4 4.63 -15.04 -31.10
C TYR A 4 4.61 -16.54 -31.41
N SER A 5 5.18 -17.35 -30.51
CA SER A 5 5.05 -18.81 -30.55
C SER A 5 4.42 -19.28 -29.25
N PHE A 6 3.47 -20.22 -29.34
CA PHE A 6 2.91 -20.83 -28.16
C PHE A 6 3.96 -21.79 -27.56
N TYR A 7 4.43 -21.49 -26.36
CA TYR A 7 5.38 -22.31 -25.63
C TYR A 7 4.77 -22.73 -24.30
N TRP A 8 4.52 -24.03 -24.12
CA TRP A 8 3.98 -24.57 -22.88
C TRP A 8 5.10 -25.15 -22.02
N ASN A 9 5.32 -24.57 -20.85
CA ASN A 9 6.23 -25.09 -19.83
C ASN A 9 5.48 -25.35 -18.54
N ARG A 10 5.27 -26.61 -18.17
CA ARG A 10 4.53 -27.03 -16.97
C ARG A 10 5.13 -26.51 -15.67
N GLN A 11 6.46 -26.45 -15.61
CA GLN A 11 7.17 -25.95 -14.41
C GLN A 11 6.96 -24.45 -14.22
N LEU A 12 7.10 -23.68 -15.30
CA LEU A 12 6.85 -22.24 -15.30
C LEU A 12 5.38 -21.96 -14.97
N PHE A 13 4.45 -22.69 -15.57
CA PHE A 13 3.03 -22.56 -15.26
C PHE A 13 2.73 -22.81 -13.78
N LYS A 14 3.32 -23.85 -13.17
CA LYS A 14 3.13 -24.17 -11.76
C LYS A 14 3.69 -23.04 -10.86
N GLN A 15 4.83 -22.46 -11.19
CA GLN A 15 5.39 -21.34 -10.47
C GLN A 15 4.52 -20.08 -10.57
N LEU A 16 4.07 -19.74 -11.77
CA LEU A 16 3.18 -18.60 -12.00
C LEU A 16 1.82 -18.79 -11.29
N ALA A 17 1.22 -19.97 -11.41
CA ALA A 17 -0.05 -20.28 -10.75
C ALA A 17 0.07 -20.20 -9.21
N SER A 18 1.17 -20.73 -8.65
CA SER A 18 1.44 -20.62 -7.21
C SER A 18 1.63 -19.19 -6.77
N TYR A 19 2.44 -18.41 -7.49
CA TYR A 19 2.66 -16.99 -7.19
C TYR A 19 1.36 -16.18 -7.27
N SER A 20 0.59 -16.37 -8.34
CA SER A 20 -0.69 -15.69 -8.55
C SER A 20 -1.72 -16.09 -7.50
N GLY A 21 -1.80 -17.38 -7.15
CA GLY A 21 -2.69 -17.87 -6.11
C GLY A 21 -2.43 -17.26 -4.74
N TRP A 22 -1.15 -17.15 -4.35
CA TRP A 22 -0.78 -16.50 -3.09
C TRP A 22 -1.05 -14.99 -3.10
N ASN A 23 -0.82 -14.31 -4.23
CA ASN A 23 -1.19 -12.90 -4.38
C ASN A 23 -2.71 -12.70 -4.30
N LEU A 24 -3.48 -13.59 -4.93
CA LEU A 24 -4.95 -13.56 -4.86
C LEU A 24 -5.44 -13.74 -3.42
N PHE A 25 -4.88 -14.71 -2.69
CA PHE A 25 -5.19 -14.91 -1.27
C PHE A 25 -4.92 -13.65 -0.44
N GLY A 26 -3.74 -13.02 -0.58
CA GLY A 26 -3.41 -11.78 0.11
C GLY A 26 -4.35 -10.63 -0.25
N SER A 27 -4.70 -10.49 -1.54
CA SER A 27 -5.63 -9.46 -2.00
C SER A 27 -7.05 -9.67 -1.46
N LEU A 28 -7.54 -10.91 -1.46
CA LEU A 28 -8.85 -11.26 -0.89
C LEU A 28 -8.90 -11.00 0.62
N SER A 29 -7.83 -11.34 1.36
CA SER A 29 -7.71 -11.03 2.79
C SER A 29 -7.78 -9.53 3.05
N GLY A 30 -7.08 -8.72 2.23
CA GLY A 30 -7.14 -7.26 2.33
C GLY A 30 -8.53 -6.69 2.05
N VAL A 31 -9.22 -7.21 1.03
CA VAL A 31 -10.61 -6.82 0.71
C VAL A 31 -11.56 -7.22 1.84
N ALA A 32 -11.44 -8.45 2.33
CA ALA A 32 -12.27 -8.96 3.42
C ALA A 32 -12.10 -8.12 4.70
N LYS A 33 -10.85 -7.78 5.07
CA LYS A 33 -10.58 -6.86 6.17
C LYS A 33 -11.23 -5.49 5.94
N GLY A 34 -11.05 -4.89 4.77
CA GLY A 34 -11.57 -3.56 4.46
C GLY A 34 -13.10 -3.53 4.52
N GLN A 35 -13.78 -4.48 3.90
CA GLN A 35 -15.24 -4.58 3.91
C GLN A 35 -15.78 -5.04 5.26
N GLY A 36 -15.10 -5.98 5.91
CA GLY A 36 -15.44 -6.40 7.27
C GLY A 36 -15.42 -5.24 8.26
N LEU A 37 -14.38 -4.42 8.23
CA LEU A 37 -14.30 -3.20 9.06
C LEU A 37 -15.41 -2.20 8.72
N ASN A 38 -15.78 -2.02 7.44
CA ASN A 38 -16.90 -1.15 7.06
C ASN A 38 -18.22 -1.63 7.68
N ILE A 39 -18.48 -2.93 7.63
CA ILE A 39 -19.69 -3.54 8.19
C ILE A 39 -19.69 -3.40 9.71
N LEU A 40 -18.59 -3.75 10.38
CA LEU A 40 -18.47 -3.67 11.83
C LEU A 40 -18.64 -2.24 12.35
N ILE A 41 -17.95 -1.27 11.72
CA ILE A 41 -18.07 0.14 12.11
C ILE A 41 -19.51 0.63 11.91
N ASN A 42 -20.13 0.24 10.80
CA ASN A 42 -21.52 0.65 10.53
C ASN A 42 -22.51 0.07 11.54
N ILE A 43 -22.33 -1.19 11.97
CA ILE A 43 -23.21 -1.86 12.95
C ILE A 43 -23.00 -1.28 14.35
N PHE A 44 -21.75 -1.12 14.80
CA PHE A 44 -21.45 -0.75 16.18
C PHE A 44 -21.41 0.76 16.43
N PHE A 45 -21.01 1.56 15.44
CA PHE A 45 -20.79 3.01 15.57
C PHE A 45 -21.69 3.85 14.67
N GLY A 46 -22.41 3.21 13.76
CA GLY A 46 -23.35 3.85 12.86
C GLY A 46 -22.74 4.45 11.58
N PRO A 47 -23.63 4.89 10.66
CA PRO A 47 -23.23 5.38 9.34
C PRO A 47 -22.33 6.62 9.38
N SER A 48 -22.51 7.51 10.35
CA SER A 48 -21.75 8.76 10.47
C SER A 48 -20.25 8.49 10.67
N VAL A 49 -19.91 7.56 11.58
CA VAL A 49 -18.50 7.17 11.84
C VAL A 49 -17.89 6.46 10.63
N ASN A 50 -18.69 5.60 9.96
CA ASN A 50 -18.22 4.93 8.75
C ASN A 50 -18.00 5.92 7.60
N ALA A 51 -18.84 6.93 7.45
CA ALA A 51 -18.64 8.02 6.48
C ALA A 51 -17.38 8.84 6.79
N ALA A 52 -17.14 9.18 8.05
CA ALA A 52 -15.91 9.87 8.48
C ALA A 52 -14.65 9.07 8.12
N ARG A 53 -14.68 7.76 8.34
CA ARG A 53 -13.60 6.86 7.89
C ARG A 53 -13.44 6.89 6.37
N GLY A 54 -14.53 6.83 5.62
CA GLY A 54 -14.51 6.89 4.14
C GLY A 54 -13.84 8.16 3.62
N ILE A 55 -14.16 9.31 4.20
CA ILE A 55 -13.54 10.60 3.87
C ILE A 55 -12.04 10.58 4.18
N ALA A 56 -11.63 10.05 5.34
CA ALA A 56 -10.22 9.92 5.69
C ALA A 56 -9.43 9.07 4.67
N TYR A 57 -10.02 7.98 4.17
CA TYR A 57 -9.39 7.17 3.14
C TYR A 57 -9.35 7.85 1.77
N GLN A 58 -10.25 8.77 1.45
CA GLN A 58 -10.14 9.60 0.23
C GLN A 58 -8.94 10.56 0.33
N VAL A 59 -8.76 11.23 1.47
CA VAL A 59 -7.56 12.05 1.72
C VAL A 59 -6.29 11.21 1.60
N ASN A 60 -6.29 10.01 2.19
CA ASN A 60 -5.19 9.06 2.05
C ASN A 60 -4.89 8.70 0.60
N GLY A 61 -5.91 8.48 -0.21
CA GLY A 61 -5.76 8.16 -1.63
C GLY A 61 -4.97 9.22 -2.40
N VAL A 62 -5.20 10.50 -2.08
CA VAL A 62 -4.43 11.61 -2.65
C VAL A 62 -2.95 11.52 -2.25
N ILE A 63 -2.65 11.33 -0.96
CA ILE A 63 -1.28 11.20 -0.46
C ILE A 63 -0.59 9.98 -1.11
N GLN A 64 -1.27 8.85 -1.15
CA GLN A 64 -0.77 7.61 -1.76
C GLN A 64 -0.47 7.77 -3.26
N SER A 65 -1.20 8.60 -4.00
CA SER A 65 -0.94 8.82 -5.42
C SER A 65 0.42 9.47 -5.67
N PHE A 66 0.82 10.43 -4.85
CA PHE A 66 2.16 11.03 -4.91
C PHE A 66 3.25 10.00 -4.62
N PHE A 67 3.06 9.20 -3.59
CA PHE A 67 3.99 8.16 -3.22
C PHE A 67 4.11 7.05 -4.28
N SER A 68 3.00 6.64 -4.89
CA SER A 68 2.99 5.57 -5.89
C SER A 68 3.79 5.95 -7.14
N ASN A 69 3.76 7.22 -7.54
CA ASN A 69 4.55 7.73 -8.66
C ASN A 69 6.07 7.63 -8.38
N PHE A 70 6.50 8.05 -7.20
CA PHE A 70 7.88 7.88 -6.77
C PHE A 70 8.28 6.39 -6.77
N TYR A 71 7.40 5.55 -6.26
CA TYR A 71 7.67 4.14 -6.08
C TYR A 71 7.72 3.36 -7.41
N THR A 72 6.94 3.78 -8.40
CA THR A 72 6.97 3.21 -9.75
C THR A 72 8.35 3.33 -10.40
N ALA A 73 9.11 4.38 -10.08
CA ALA A 73 10.49 4.54 -10.57
C ALA A 73 11.50 3.64 -9.83
N VAL A 74 11.29 3.39 -8.56
CA VAL A 74 12.22 2.62 -7.70
C VAL A 74 12.07 1.10 -7.87
N ARG A 75 10.84 0.63 -8.02
CA ARG A 75 10.49 -0.80 -8.07
C ARG A 75 11.26 -1.61 -9.11
N PRO A 76 11.40 -1.18 -10.39
CA PRO A 76 12.16 -1.93 -11.39
C PRO A 76 13.63 -2.09 -11.03
N GLN A 77 14.23 -1.09 -10.40
CA GLN A 77 15.65 -1.13 -10.02
C GLN A 77 15.90 -2.14 -8.89
N ILE A 78 15.02 -2.22 -7.88
CA ILE A 78 15.11 -3.25 -6.84
C ILE A 78 15.05 -4.64 -7.46
N THR A 79 14.11 -4.88 -8.38
CA THR A 79 13.96 -6.16 -9.07
C THR A 79 15.18 -6.49 -9.94
N LYS A 80 15.75 -5.49 -10.62
CA LYS A 80 16.95 -5.64 -11.43
C LYS A 80 18.17 -6.03 -10.58
N TYR A 81 18.43 -5.34 -9.47
CA TYR A 81 19.53 -5.68 -8.57
C TYR A 81 19.37 -7.08 -7.99
N TYR A 82 18.14 -7.47 -7.63
CA TYR A 82 17.85 -8.82 -7.19
C TYR A 82 18.22 -9.87 -8.26
N ALA A 83 17.77 -9.67 -9.50
CA ALA A 83 18.04 -10.57 -10.62
C ALA A 83 19.54 -10.68 -10.96
N GLN A 84 20.30 -9.61 -10.72
CA GLN A 84 21.77 -9.58 -10.90
C GLN A 84 22.53 -10.20 -9.72
N GLY A 85 21.87 -10.59 -8.64
CA GLY A 85 22.52 -11.07 -7.42
C GLY A 85 23.22 -9.99 -6.60
N ASN A 86 23.10 -8.72 -6.98
CA ASN A 86 23.72 -7.58 -6.31
C ASN A 86 22.88 -7.16 -5.09
N LYS A 87 23.04 -7.91 -4.00
CA LYS A 87 22.28 -7.69 -2.77
C LYS A 87 22.65 -6.39 -2.07
N GLU A 88 23.91 -5.98 -2.13
CA GLU A 88 24.39 -4.77 -1.46
C GLU A 88 23.69 -3.52 -2.00
N ASP A 89 23.75 -3.31 -3.31
CA ASP A 89 23.08 -2.16 -3.94
C ASP A 89 21.56 -2.26 -3.83
N MET A 90 21.00 -3.46 -3.86
CA MET A 90 19.56 -3.67 -3.62
C MET A 90 19.15 -3.18 -2.23
N PHE A 91 19.83 -3.59 -1.17
CA PHE A 91 19.50 -3.15 0.19
C PHE A 91 19.76 -1.66 0.38
N LYS A 92 20.85 -1.11 -0.16
CA LYS A 92 21.13 0.32 -0.15
C LYS A 92 20.01 1.12 -0.80
N LEU A 93 19.52 0.66 -1.95
CA LEU A 93 18.39 1.29 -2.63
C LEU A 93 17.09 1.18 -1.80
N ILE A 94 16.81 0.02 -1.20
CA ILE A 94 15.64 -0.19 -0.34
C ILE A 94 15.64 0.80 0.83
N PHE A 95 16.74 0.88 1.58
CA PHE A 95 16.82 1.77 2.74
C PHE A 95 16.74 3.24 2.35
N ASN A 96 17.43 3.64 1.30
CA ASN A 96 17.39 5.03 0.82
C ASN A 96 15.98 5.39 0.31
N SER A 97 15.34 4.53 -0.46
CA SER A 97 13.98 4.78 -0.96
C SER A 97 12.94 4.76 0.15
N SER A 98 13.07 3.91 1.17
CA SER A 98 12.20 3.94 2.37
C SER A 98 12.31 5.26 3.12
N LYS A 99 13.54 5.72 3.32
CA LYS A 99 13.80 7.02 3.97
C LYS A 99 13.25 8.19 3.16
N MET A 100 13.50 8.21 1.85
CA MET A 100 12.98 9.25 0.96
C MET A 100 11.46 9.23 0.90
N ALA A 101 10.84 8.06 0.81
CA ALA A 101 9.39 7.91 0.83
C ALA A 101 8.76 8.47 2.11
N PHE A 102 9.35 8.14 3.26
CA PHE A 102 8.89 8.67 4.54
C PHE A 102 8.97 10.21 4.59
N PHE A 103 10.10 10.79 4.20
CA PHE A 103 10.23 12.25 4.20
C PHE A 103 9.31 12.93 3.18
N LEU A 104 9.09 12.33 2.03
CA LEU A 104 8.16 12.86 1.02
C LEU A 104 6.74 12.88 1.57
N ILE A 105 6.28 11.77 2.18
CA ILE A 105 4.96 11.72 2.82
C ILE A 105 4.90 12.69 3.99
N LEU A 106 5.91 12.74 4.85
CA LEU A 106 5.95 13.65 5.98
C LEU A 106 5.82 15.11 5.54
N PHE A 107 6.54 15.50 4.49
CA PHE A 107 6.48 16.86 3.95
C PHE A 107 5.10 17.24 3.44
N ILE A 108 4.44 16.33 2.72
CA ILE A 108 3.08 16.56 2.19
C ILE A 108 2.05 16.50 3.32
N SER A 109 2.20 15.58 4.26
CA SER A 109 1.21 15.32 5.30
C SER A 109 1.25 16.29 6.47
N LEU A 110 2.40 16.91 6.77
CA LEU A 110 2.52 17.88 7.88
C LEU A 110 1.48 19.02 7.79
N PRO A 111 1.41 19.79 6.68
CA PRO A 111 0.38 20.82 6.55
C PRO A 111 -1.04 20.25 6.58
N LEU A 112 -1.26 19.04 6.02
CA LEU A 112 -2.56 18.39 6.03
C LEU A 112 -3.00 18.01 7.46
N VAL A 113 -2.09 17.53 8.30
CA VAL A 113 -2.39 17.16 9.70
C VAL A 113 -2.68 18.40 10.54
N ILE A 114 -1.95 19.50 10.34
CA ILE A 114 -2.13 20.74 11.08
C ILE A 114 -3.44 21.39 10.69
N GLU A 115 -3.65 21.58 9.39
CA GLU A 115 -4.80 22.31 8.82
C GLU A 115 -5.97 21.39 8.43
N THR A 116 -6.04 20.16 8.98
CA THR A 116 -7.12 19.22 8.68
C THR A 116 -8.51 19.84 8.80
N PRO A 117 -8.85 20.59 9.88
CA PRO A 117 -10.18 21.18 10.01
C PRO A 117 -10.51 22.16 8.88
N PHE A 118 -9.56 23.04 8.55
CA PHE A 118 -9.73 24.02 7.48
C PHE A 118 -9.91 23.36 6.11
N ILE A 119 -9.08 22.36 5.79
CA ILE A 119 -9.11 21.64 4.53
C ILE A 119 -10.43 20.87 4.37
N ILE A 120 -10.89 20.20 5.42
CA ILE A 120 -12.17 19.46 5.40
C ILE A 120 -13.35 20.42 5.24
N GLN A 121 -13.35 21.54 5.98
CA GLN A 121 -14.37 22.55 5.86
C GLN A 121 -14.42 23.17 4.45
N LEU A 122 -13.26 23.45 3.85
CA LEU A 122 -13.16 24.01 2.50
C LEU A 122 -13.66 23.00 1.44
N TRP A 123 -13.34 21.72 1.63
CA TRP A 123 -13.67 20.67 0.66
C TRP A 123 -15.14 20.24 0.73
N LEU A 124 -15.66 19.98 1.94
CA LEU A 124 -16.99 19.42 2.13
C LEU A 124 -18.07 20.48 2.46
N GLY A 125 -17.66 21.73 2.71
CA GLY A 125 -18.58 22.78 3.16
C GLY A 125 -19.14 22.60 4.58
N GLN A 126 -18.91 21.44 5.15
CA GLN A 126 -19.31 21.06 6.52
C GLN A 126 -18.25 20.15 7.13
N MET A 127 -18.20 20.08 8.46
CA MET A 127 -17.24 19.26 9.16
C MET A 127 -17.98 18.10 9.88
N PRO A 128 -18.02 16.90 9.26
CA PRO A 128 -18.65 15.75 9.89
C PRO A 128 -17.89 15.36 11.17
N GLU A 129 -18.66 14.86 12.15
CA GLU A 129 -18.10 14.38 13.40
C GLU A 129 -17.06 13.25 13.14
N TYR A 130 -16.00 13.21 13.92
CA TYR A 130 -14.89 12.25 13.84
C TYR A 130 -14.01 12.30 12.59
N VAL A 131 -14.29 13.10 11.55
CA VAL A 131 -13.46 13.15 10.32
C VAL A 131 -12.03 13.57 10.63
N VAL A 132 -11.84 14.61 11.44
CA VAL A 132 -10.51 15.16 11.77
C VAL A 132 -9.60 14.11 12.44
N PRO A 133 -10.01 13.43 13.52
CA PRO A 133 -9.18 12.39 14.12
C PRO A 133 -8.93 11.21 13.17
N PHE A 134 -9.91 10.79 12.37
CA PHE A 134 -9.71 9.73 11.39
C PHE A 134 -8.67 10.11 10.33
N VAL A 135 -8.75 11.32 9.76
CA VAL A 135 -7.78 11.81 8.78
C VAL A 135 -6.37 11.82 9.36
N ARG A 136 -6.19 12.38 10.56
CA ARG A 136 -4.89 12.43 11.23
C ARG A 136 -4.31 11.05 11.48
N LEU A 137 -5.12 10.12 11.99
CA LEU A 137 -4.69 8.74 12.23
C LEU A 137 -4.31 8.01 10.93
N VAL A 138 -5.10 8.15 9.88
CA VAL A 138 -4.82 7.51 8.59
C VAL A 138 -3.54 8.06 7.98
N ILE A 139 -3.27 9.36 8.08
CA ILE A 139 -2.01 9.96 7.62
C ILE A 139 -0.80 9.37 8.36
N VAL A 140 -0.88 9.23 9.69
CA VAL A 140 0.20 8.63 10.49
C VAL A 140 0.46 7.19 10.07
N ILE A 141 -0.61 6.40 9.91
CA ILE A 141 -0.50 5.01 9.42
C ILE A 141 0.17 4.98 8.04
N THR A 142 -0.24 5.85 7.12
CA THR A 142 0.33 5.94 5.77
C THR A 142 1.82 6.28 5.78
N ALA A 143 2.25 7.17 6.66
CA ALA A 143 3.67 7.51 6.81
C ALA A 143 4.50 6.30 7.26
N ILE A 144 3.98 5.49 8.18
CA ILE A 144 4.63 4.26 8.63
C ILE A 144 4.66 3.21 7.51
N ASP A 145 3.52 3.01 6.83
CA ASP A 145 3.39 2.03 5.74
C ASP A 145 4.31 2.34 4.57
N SER A 146 4.58 3.61 4.30
CA SER A 146 5.48 4.02 3.22
C SER A 146 6.91 3.49 3.37
N MET A 147 7.37 3.30 4.61
CA MET A 147 8.69 2.74 4.89
C MET A 147 8.76 1.24 4.56
N SER A 148 7.64 0.53 4.67
CA SER A 148 7.56 -0.92 4.45
C SER A 148 7.45 -1.31 2.97
N THR A 149 6.96 -0.43 2.12
CA THR A 149 6.68 -0.73 0.71
C THR A 149 7.91 -1.17 -0.11
N PRO A 150 9.11 -0.53 0.01
CA PRO A 150 10.31 -1.02 -0.66
C PRO A 150 10.75 -2.42 -0.22
N LEU A 151 10.56 -2.75 1.06
CA LEU A 151 10.85 -4.08 1.62
C LEU A 151 9.92 -5.14 1.02
N MET A 152 8.63 -4.83 0.88
CA MET A 152 7.66 -5.71 0.22
C MET A 152 8.04 -5.99 -1.23
N THR A 153 8.58 -5.01 -1.96
CA THR A 153 9.05 -5.22 -3.33
C THR A 153 10.21 -6.20 -3.40
N ALA A 154 11.15 -6.15 -2.45
CA ALA A 154 12.22 -7.12 -2.38
C ALA A 154 11.69 -8.55 -2.18
N ILE A 155 10.68 -8.72 -1.33
CA ILE A 155 10.02 -10.02 -1.14
C ILE A 155 9.34 -10.49 -2.43
N HIS A 156 8.62 -9.62 -3.11
CA HIS A 156 8.00 -9.95 -4.41
C HIS A 156 9.03 -10.28 -5.50
N ALA A 157 10.20 -9.63 -5.49
CA ALA A 157 11.28 -9.91 -6.43
C ALA A 157 11.85 -11.33 -6.30
N THR A 158 11.74 -11.97 -5.11
CA THR A 158 12.17 -13.35 -4.91
C THR A 158 11.31 -14.38 -5.66
N GLY A 159 10.10 -13.98 -6.10
CA GLY A 159 9.09 -14.89 -6.67
C GLY A 159 8.46 -15.85 -5.64
N ASN A 160 8.95 -15.90 -4.40
CA ASN A 160 8.41 -16.73 -3.32
C ASN A 160 7.77 -15.87 -2.23
N ASN A 161 6.54 -15.47 -2.47
CA ASN A 161 5.78 -14.63 -1.56
C ASN A 161 4.85 -15.41 -0.61
N ARG A 162 4.93 -16.75 -0.62
CA ARG A 162 4.03 -17.64 0.13
C ARG A 162 3.99 -17.32 1.62
N LEU A 163 5.15 -17.31 2.27
CA LEU A 163 5.24 -17.05 3.72
C LEU A 163 4.75 -15.64 4.04
N TYR A 164 5.13 -14.66 3.23
CA TYR A 164 4.70 -13.28 3.40
C TYR A 164 3.18 -13.16 3.30
N GLN A 165 2.56 -13.65 2.23
CA GLN A 165 1.12 -13.57 2.01
C GLN A 165 0.32 -14.34 3.07
N PHE A 166 0.83 -15.50 3.50
CA PHE A 166 0.21 -16.27 4.58
C PHE A 166 0.25 -15.51 5.91
N SER A 167 1.41 -14.98 6.29
CA SER A 167 1.58 -14.23 7.54
C SER A 167 0.72 -12.95 7.56
N VAL A 168 0.77 -12.18 6.48
CA VAL A 168 -0.01 -10.95 6.36
C VAL A 168 -1.51 -11.26 6.30
N GLY A 169 -1.92 -12.25 5.50
CA GLY A 169 -3.32 -12.64 5.37
C GLY A 169 -3.93 -13.22 6.65
N LEU A 170 -3.12 -13.83 7.53
CA LEU A 170 -3.58 -14.35 8.83
C LEU A 170 -3.74 -13.24 9.87
N ILE A 171 -2.87 -12.21 9.83
CA ILE A 171 -2.89 -11.09 10.78
C ILE A 171 -3.96 -10.06 10.40
N MET A 172 -4.34 -10.00 9.13
CA MET A 172 -5.38 -9.10 8.61
C MET A 172 -6.78 -9.56 8.99
#